data_ef9dd75e70d1a68674309eb0761ac37e
#
_entry.id   ef9dd75e70d1a68674309eb0761ac37e
#
_cell.length_a   1.000
_cell.length_b   1.000
_cell.length_c   1.000
_cell.angle_alpha   90.00
_cell.angle_beta   90.00
_cell.angle_gamma   90.00
#
_symmetry.space_group_name_H-M   'P 1'
#
loop_
_entity.id
_entity.type
_entity.pdbx_description
1 polymer ?
#
loop_
_entity_poly.entity_id
_entity_poly.type
_entity_poly.pdbx_seq_one_letter_code
_entity_poly.pdbx_strand_id
1 'polypeptide(L)'
;VGSVRMCIRDRRYTMDSICGGKPLATDNVSALKTNQQVIKYVAENPGAMGVIGVNWLGNRSDTTNLSFTEEIRVMAVSAEDVATPANSYKPYQAYLYYGNYPLARPIYALLNDPRSALPWGFASFMTSDKGQRIILKSGLVPATQPVRIVHVKDE
;
A
#
# COMPACT_ATOMS: atom_id res chain seq x y z
N VAL A 1 12.97 14.43 17.03
CA VAL A 1 11.69 13.70 17.09
C VAL A 1 11.09 13.71 15.71
N GLY A 2 10.99 12.55 15.08
CA GLY A 2 10.47 12.40 13.72
C GLY A 2 8.98 12.77 13.65
N SER A 3 8.54 13.37 12.55
CA SER A 3 7.14 13.64 12.30
C SER A 3 6.51 12.58 11.41
N VAL A 4 5.27 12.19 11.70
CA VAL A 4 4.51 11.24 10.89
C VAL A 4 3.45 11.99 10.08
N ARG A 5 3.40 11.72 8.78
CA ARG A 5 2.37 12.23 7.87
C ARG A 5 1.63 11.08 7.22
N MET A 6 0.34 11.20 7.09
CA MET A 6 -0.49 10.18 6.45
C MET A 6 -1.60 10.82 5.63
N CYS A 7 -2.13 10.08 4.65
CA CYS A 7 -3.37 10.48 4.03
C CYS A 7 -4.51 10.36 5.05
N ILE A 8 -5.45 11.32 5.04
CA ILE A 8 -6.59 11.33 5.95
C ILE A 8 -7.40 10.02 5.91
N ARG A 9 -7.42 9.34 4.76
CA ARG A 9 -8.10 8.05 4.56
C ARG A 9 -7.41 6.90 5.30
N ASP A 10 -6.10 7.00 5.52
CA ASP A 10 -5.30 5.94 6.15
C ASP A 10 -5.21 6.09 7.67
N ARG A 11 -5.71 7.19 8.23
CA ARG A 11 -5.66 7.49 9.65
C ARG A 11 -6.26 6.37 10.52
N ARG A 12 -7.45 5.91 10.18
CA ARG A 12 -8.12 4.86 10.95
C ARG A 12 -7.35 3.54 10.89
N TYR A 13 -6.90 3.16 9.70
CA TYR A 13 -6.08 1.96 9.53
C TYR A 13 -4.79 2.03 10.35
N THR A 14 -4.10 3.18 10.35
CA THR A 14 -2.88 3.39 11.14
C THR A 14 -3.17 3.25 12.64
N MET A 15 -4.24 3.84 13.14
CA MET A 15 -4.64 3.71 14.55
C MET A 15 -4.92 2.24 14.91
N ASP A 16 -5.67 1.54 14.11
CA ASP A 16 -6.11 0.18 14.41
C ASP A 16 -4.95 -0.83 14.26
N SER A 17 -4.13 -0.71 13.22
CA SER A 17 -3.10 -1.71 12.87
C SER A 17 -1.73 -1.43 13.45
N ILE A 18 -1.34 -0.16 13.63
CA ILE A 18 -0.01 0.21 14.13
C ILE A 18 -0.07 0.60 15.60
N CYS A 19 -1.11 1.33 16.01
CA CYS A 19 -1.22 1.85 17.36
C CYS A 19 -2.09 0.98 18.30
N GLY A 20 -2.54 -0.21 17.83
CA GLY A 20 -3.36 -1.13 18.64
C GLY A 20 -4.68 -0.51 19.11
N GLY A 21 -5.31 0.33 18.29
CA GLY A 21 -6.55 1.03 18.59
C GLY A 21 -6.40 2.27 19.49
N LYS A 22 -5.16 2.60 19.92
CA LYS A 22 -4.90 3.81 20.73
C LYS A 22 -4.96 5.07 19.86
N PRO A 23 -5.40 6.21 20.41
CA PRO A 23 -5.36 7.48 19.70
C PRO A 23 -3.93 7.84 19.27
N LEU A 24 -3.81 8.40 18.07
CA LEU A 24 -2.54 8.94 17.59
C LEU A 24 -2.14 10.15 18.44
N ALA A 25 -0.87 10.19 18.85
CA ALA A 25 -0.31 11.38 19.48
C ALA A 25 -0.36 12.55 18.47
N THR A 26 -1.08 13.62 18.83
CA THR A 26 -1.39 14.71 17.91
C THR A 26 -0.20 15.63 17.65
N ASP A 27 0.79 15.65 18.53
CA ASP A 27 1.90 16.61 18.48
C ASP A 27 2.84 16.37 17.29
N ASN A 28 3.02 15.10 16.89
CA ASN A 28 3.92 14.71 15.82
C ASN A 28 3.24 14.02 14.65
N VAL A 29 1.92 13.89 14.68
CA VAL A 29 1.15 13.20 13.63
C VAL A 29 0.15 14.15 13.00
N SER A 30 0.20 14.31 11.68
CA SER A 30 -0.77 15.12 10.94
C SER A 30 -1.29 14.37 9.72
N ALA A 31 -2.55 14.63 9.39
CA ALA A 31 -3.18 14.11 8.19
C ALA A 31 -3.11 15.15 7.07
N LEU A 32 -2.71 14.71 5.88
CA LEU A 32 -2.71 15.51 4.65
C LEU A 32 -3.84 15.07 3.73
N LYS A 33 -4.27 15.97 2.86
CA LYS A 33 -5.44 15.73 1.99
C LYS A 33 -5.15 14.69 0.90
N THR A 34 -3.90 14.64 0.38
CA THR A 34 -3.53 13.77 -0.74
C THR A 34 -2.26 12.98 -0.45
N ASN A 35 -2.12 11.80 -1.07
CA ASN A 35 -0.91 10.98 -0.97
C ASN A 35 0.31 11.69 -1.56
N GLN A 36 0.12 12.50 -2.62
CA GLN A 36 1.20 13.25 -3.24
C GLN A 36 1.78 14.30 -2.29
N GLN A 37 0.94 14.96 -1.48
CA GLN A 37 1.41 15.86 -0.44
C GLN A 37 2.22 15.15 0.63
N VAL A 38 1.87 13.88 0.96
CA VAL A 38 2.64 13.06 1.90
C VAL A 38 4.02 12.75 1.33
N ILE A 39 4.11 12.31 0.06
CA ILE A 39 5.38 12.01 -0.61
C ILE A 39 6.28 13.25 -0.61
N LYS A 40 5.75 14.38 -1.09
CA LYS A 40 6.48 15.64 -1.14
C LYS A 40 6.99 16.06 0.25
N TYR A 41 6.12 16.00 1.26
CA TYR A 41 6.51 16.36 2.63
C TYR A 41 7.65 15.48 3.16
N VAL A 42 7.59 14.17 2.94
CA VAL A 42 8.63 13.23 3.39
C VAL A 42 9.95 13.46 2.65
N ALA A 43 9.88 13.76 1.34
CA ALA A 43 11.07 14.08 0.54
C ALA A 43 11.78 15.36 1.01
N GLU A 44 11.01 16.38 1.42
CA GLU A 44 11.53 17.68 1.85
C GLU A 44 11.96 17.72 3.33
N ASN A 45 11.51 16.76 4.16
CA ASN A 45 11.76 16.78 5.61
C ASN A 45 12.50 15.52 6.07
N PRO A 46 13.83 15.56 6.21
CA PRO A 46 14.59 14.46 6.78
C PRO A 46 14.08 14.04 8.16
N GLY A 47 13.90 12.73 8.38
CA GLY A 47 13.32 12.19 9.62
C GLY A 47 11.79 12.17 9.67
N ALA A 48 11.10 12.65 8.62
CA ALA A 48 9.66 12.47 8.50
C ALA A 48 9.32 11.04 8.00
N MET A 49 8.21 10.50 8.47
CA MET A 49 7.66 9.21 8.03
C MET A 49 6.30 9.42 7.38
N GLY A 50 6.04 8.75 6.25
CA GLY A 50 4.77 8.78 5.54
C GLY A 50 4.04 7.44 5.59
N VAL A 51 2.72 7.45 5.76
CA VAL A 51 1.85 6.28 5.63
C VAL A 51 0.86 6.53 4.49
N ILE A 52 0.99 5.76 3.42
CA ILE A 52 0.17 5.87 2.20
C ILE A 52 -0.04 4.50 1.55
N GLY A 53 -0.99 4.41 0.63
CA GLY A 53 -1.20 3.18 -0.15
C GLY A 53 -0.03 2.87 -1.08
N VAL A 54 0.33 1.60 -1.20
CA VAL A 54 1.47 1.12 -2.02
C VAL A 54 1.37 1.51 -3.50
N ASN A 55 0.16 1.61 -4.04
CA ASN A 55 -0.07 2.00 -5.44
C ASN A 55 0.41 3.44 -5.77
N TRP A 56 0.75 4.24 -4.77
CA TRP A 56 1.33 5.57 -4.94
C TRP A 56 2.86 5.57 -4.91
N LEU A 57 3.46 4.44 -4.52
CA LEU A 57 4.91 4.30 -4.35
C LEU A 57 5.61 3.74 -5.59
N GLY A 58 4.86 3.16 -6.54
CA GLY A 58 5.43 2.58 -7.75
C GLY A 58 6.12 3.62 -8.63
N ASN A 59 7.26 3.26 -9.20
CA ASN A 59 7.92 4.05 -10.23
C ASN A 59 7.09 3.96 -11.51
N ARG A 60 6.53 5.09 -11.95
CA ARG A 60 5.69 5.15 -13.16
C ARG A 60 6.43 4.83 -14.45
N SER A 61 7.73 4.96 -14.45
CA SER A 61 8.60 4.62 -15.60
C SER A 61 8.93 3.13 -15.68
N ASP A 62 8.69 2.38 -14.59
CA ASP A 62 8.95 0.96 -14.53
C ASP A 62 7.69 0.15 -14.87
N THR A 63 7.68 -0.47 -16.04
CA THR A 63 6.57 -1.33 -16.50
C THR A 63 6.50 -2.68 -15.78
N THR A 64 7.54 -3.05 -15.04
CA THR A 64 7.60 -4.31 -14.28
C THR A 64 6.94 -4.21 -12.89
N ASN A 65 6.73 -3.00 -12.38
CA ASN A 65 6.27 -2.71 -11.01
C ASN A 65 7.17 -3.29 -9.90
N LEU A 66 8.44 -3.51 -10.19
CA LEU A 66 9.42 -4.02 -9.23
C LEU A 66 10.20 -2.91 -8.51
N SER A 67 10.12 -1.67 -8.99
CA SER A 67 10.79 -0.53 -8.40
C SER A 67 9.81 0.47 -7.78
N PHE A 68 10.29 1.14 -6.74
CA PHE A 68 9.58 2.25 -6.09
C PHE A 68 10.13 3.60 -6.58
N THR A 69 9.36 4.67 -6.35
CA THR A 69 9.82 6.03 -6.65
C THR A 69 11.14 6.33 -5.91
N GLU A 70 12.04 7.05 -6.59
CA GLU A 70 13.35 7.42 -6.04
C GLU A 70 13.28 8.64 -5.11
N GLU A 71 12.15 9.37 -5.12
CA GLU A 71 11.96 10.58 -4.30
C GLU A 71 11.98 10.28 -2.79
N ILE A 72 11.63 9.07 -2.40
CA ILE A 72 11.51 8.64 -1.00
C ILE A 72 12.05 7.22 -0.80
N ARG A 73 12.44 6.90 0.43
CA ARG A 73 12.86 5.56 0.79
C ARG A 73 11.68 4.75 1.34
N VAL A 74 11.29 3.68 0.66
CA VAL A 74 10.26 2.75 1.15
C VAL A 74 10.86 1.85 2.23
N MET A 75 10.23 1.84 3.40
CA MET A 75 10.67 1.06 4.56
C MET A 75 10.25 -0.41 4.43
N ALA A 76 11.11 -1.30 4.90
CA ALA A 76 10.73 -2.66 5.22
C ALA A 76 10.11 -2.71 6.63
N VAL A 77 9.09 -3.54 6.82
CA VAL A 77 8.35 -3.67 8.08
C VAL A 77 8.37 -5.13 8.54
N SER A 78 8.61 -5.34 9.83
CA SER A 78 8.54 -6.64 10.49
C SER A 78 7.23 -6.77 11.28
N ALA A 79 6.72 -7.99 11.40
CA ALA A 79 5.64 -8.33 12.33
C ALA A 79 6.15 -8.64 13.74
N GLU A 80 7.47 -8.81 13.91
CA GLU A 80 8.10 -9.13 15.18
C GLU A 80 8.53 -7.86 15.91
N ASP A 81 8.71 -7.96 17.24
CA ASP A 81 9.11 -6.84 18.09
C ASP A 81 10.50 -6.28 17.72
N VAL A 82 11.39 -7.13 17.24
CA VAL A 82 12.72 -6.74 16.78
C VAL A 82 12.83 -6.96 15.27
N ALA A 83 12.92 -5.88 14.53
CA ALA A 83 13.09 -5.91 13.08
C ALA A 83 14.55 -6.24 12.71
N THR A 84 14.71 -7.25 11.86
CA THR A 84 15.99 -7.66 11.27
C THR A 84 15.86 -7.67 9.74
N PRO A 85 16.95 -7.63 8.98
CA PRO A 85 16.89 -7.77 7.52
C PRO A 85 16.22 -9.07 7.05
N ALA A 86 16.27 -10.13 7.85
CA ALA A 86 15.71 -11.43 7.51
C ALA A 86 14.19 -11.53 7.73
N ASN A 87 13.62 -10.75 8.67
CA ASN A 87 12.20 -10.78 9.03
C ASN A 87 11.42 -9.50 8.62
N SER A 88 12.07 -8.61 7.86
CA SER A 88 11.47 -7.35 7.43
C SER A 88 11.24 -7.35 5.92
N TYR A 89 10.04 -6.98 5.51
CA TYR A 89 9.62 -7.04 4.11
C TYR A 89 9.16 -5.67 3.62
N LYS A 90 9.51 -5.35 2.38
CA LYS A 90 8.93 -4.19 1.66
C LYS A 90 7.57 -4.58 1.06
N PRO A 91 6.68 -3.62 0.77
CA PRO A 91 5.33 -3.89 0.27
C PRO A 91 5.29 -4.32 -1.21
N TYR A 92 6.15 -5.26 -1.61
CA TYR A 92 6.06 -5.89 -2.93
C TYR A 92 4.85 -6.82 -3.00
N GLN A 93 4.24 -6.91 -4.18
CA GLN A 93 3.05 -7.73 -4.39
C GLN A 93 3.21 -9.18 -3.92
N ALA A 94 4.39 -9.78 -4.12
CA ALA A 94 4.67 -11.13 -3.66
C ALA A 94 4.57 -11.25 -2.13
N TYR A 95 5.19 -10.35 -1.38
CA TYR A 95 5.14 -10.37 0.09
C TYR A 95 3.76 -10.05 0.65
N LEU A 96 2.99 -9.21 -0.04
CA LEU A 96 1.58 -8.96 0.29
C LEU A 96 0.73 -10.21 0.04
N TYR A 97 0.95 -10.90 -1.09
CA TYR A 97 0.21 -12.12 -1.46
C TYR A 97 0.46 -13.28 -0.49
N TYR A 98 1.71 -13.48 -0.05
CA TYR A 98 2.07 -14.50 0.93
C TYR A 98 1.82 -14.12 2.38
N GLY A 99 1.38 -12.90 2.66
CA GLY A 99 1.14 -12.42 4.02
C GLY A 99 2.41 -12.11 4.83
N ASN A 100 3.57 -12.04 4.17
CA ASN A 100 4.83 -11.72 4.85
C ASN A 100 4.91 -10.24 5.25
N TYR A 101 4.25 -9.34 4.48
CA TYR A 101 4.18 -7.93 4.82
C TYR A 101 2.99 -7.67 5.76
N PRO A 102 3.23 -7.17 7.00
CA PRO A 102 2.20 -7.16 8.03
C PRO A 102 1.11 -6.10 7.83
N LEU A 103 1.41 -5.00 7.13
CA LEU A 103 0.48 -3.88 6.97
C LEU A 103 -0.36 -4.01 5.69
N ALA A 104 -0.95 -5.17 5.48
CA ALA A 104 -1.87 -5.42 4.36
C ALA A 104 -3.33 -5.20 4.77
N ARG A 105 -4.13 -4.67 3.85
CA ARG A 105 -5.59 -4.56 4.04
C ARG A 105 -6.35 -4.93 2.77
N PRO A 106 -7.48 -5.62 2.89
CA PRO A 106 -8.35 -5.86 1.75
C PRO A 106 -9.10 -4.59 1.32
N ILE A 107 -9.35 -4.47 0.02
CA ILE A 107 -10.17 -3.42 -0.57
C ILE A 107 -11.45 -4.09 -1.09
N TYR A 108 -12.60 -3.62 -0.63
CA TYR A 108 -13.91 -4.14 -1.01
C TYR A 108 -14.68 -3.12 -1.84
N ALA A 109 -15.34 -3.59 -2.89
CA ALA A 109 -16.37 -2.83 -3.58
C ALA A 109 -17.74 -3.22 -3.02
N LEU A 110 -18.50 -2.25 -2.51
CA LEU A 110 -19.85 -2.45 -2.00
C LEU A 110 -20.86 -1.95 -3.03
N LEU A 111 -21.82 -2.77 -3.37
CA LEU A 111 -22.87 -2.45 -4.33
C LEU A 111 -24.23 -2.48 -3.62
N ASN A 112 -25.04 -1.46 -3.88
CA ASN A 112 -26.40 -1.34 -3.40
C ASN A 112 -27.40 -1.20 -4.55
N ASP A 113 -27.12 -1.83 -5.68
CA ASP A 113 -27.93 -1.76 -6.89
C ASP A 113 -28.39 -3.14 -7.37
N PRO A 114 -29.50 -3.23 -8.13
CA PRO A 114 -29.93 -4.47 -8.78
C PRO A 114 -28.85 -5.03 -9.70
N ARG A 115 -28.81 -6.35 -9.82
CA ARG A 115 -27.83 -7.07 -10.63
C ARG A 115 -27.80 -6.69 -12.13
N SER A 116 -28.82 -6.03 -12.63
CA SER A 116 -28.93 -5.59 -14.03
C SER A 116 -28.45 -4.15 -14.26
N ALA A 117 -28.00 -3.45 -13.21
CA ALA A 117 -27.57 -2.06 -13.29
C ALA A 117 -26.09 -1.90 -13.64
N LEU A 118 -25.70 -0.70 -14.07
CA LEU A 118 -24.33 -0.33 -14.43
C LEU A 118 -23.28 -0.66 -13.33
N PRO A 119 -23.53 -0.40 -12.03
CA PRO A 119 -22.59 -0.75 -10.97
C PRO A 119 -22.28 -2.24 -10.90
N TRP A 120 -23.28 -3.11 -11.14
CA TRP A 120 -23.07 -4.55 -11.24
C TRP A 120 -22.16 -4.93 -12.42
N GLY A 121 -22.38 -4.32 -13.60
CA GLY A 121 -21.53 -4.53 -14.77
C GLY A 121 -20.07 -4.15 -14.50
N PHE A 122 -19.85 -3.02 -13.82
CA PHE A 122 -18.51 -2.60 -13.41
C PHE A 122 -17.87 -3.57 -12.42
N ALA A 123 -18.59 -4.02 -11.40
CA ALA A 123 -18.08 -4.99 -10.44
C ALA A 123 -17.75 -6.33 -11.10
N SER A 124 -18.61 -6.82 -12.01
CA SER A 124 -18.36 -8.02 -12.81
C SER A 124 -17.12 -7.87 -13.70
N PHE A 125 -16.92 -6.69 -14.28
CA PHE A 125 -15.69 -6.40 -15.03
C PHE A 125 -14.47 -6.45 -14.11
N MET A 126 -14.52 -5.80 -12.94
CA MET A 126 -13.40 -5.76 -11.98
C MET A 126 -13.01 -7.16 -11.48
N THR A 127 -13.97 -8.08 -11.34
CA THR A 127 -13.70 -9.47 -10.93
C THR A 127 -13.26 -10.36 -12.10
N SER A 128 -13.42 -9.90 -13.35
CA SER A 128 -12.96 -10.62 -14.53
C SER A 128 -11.43 -10.67 -14.65
N ASP A 129 -10.91 -11.57 -15.49
CA ASP A 129 -9.48 -11.67 -15.79
C ASP A 129 -8.88 -10.33 -16.25
N LYS A 130 -9.59 -9.59 -17.11
CA LYS A 130 -9.15 -8.27 -17.59
C LYS A 130 -9.07 -7.24 -16.47
N GLY A 131 -10.09 -7.17 -15.61
CA GLY A 131 -10.13 -6.28 -14.46
C GLY A 131 -9.02 -6.60 -13.45
N GLN A 132 -8.81 -7.87 -13.14
CA GLN A 132 -7.78 -8.32 -12.21
C GLN A 132 -6.35 -8.07 -12.74
N ARG A 133 -6.14 -8.13 -14.05
CA ARG A 133 -4.86 -7.71 -14.67
C ARG A 133 -4.60 -6.20 -14.52
N ILE A 134 -5.63 -5.38 -14.57
CA ILE A 134 -5.50 -3.94 -14.31
C ILE A 134 -5.10 -3.70 -12.86
N ILE A 135 -5.73 -4.40 -11.91
CA ILE A 135 -5.37 -4.35 -10.48
C ILE A 135 -3.92 -4.76 -10.28
N LEU A 136 -3.49 -5.88 -10.88
CA LEU A 136 -2.09 -6.33 -10.81
C LEU A 136 -1.12 -5.27 -11.34
N LYS A 137 -1.42 -4.67 -12.49
CA LYS A 137 -0.59 -3.62 -13.10
C LYS A 137 -0.58 -2.31 -12.30
N SER A 138 -1.57 -2.08 -11.45
CA SER A 138 -1.58 -0.91 -10.56
C SER A 138 -0.74 -1.07 -9.29
N GLY A 139 0.00 -2.18 -9.15
CA GLY A 139 0.82 -2.46 -7.97
C GLY A 139 0.05 -3.08 -6.80
N LEU A 140 -1.24 -3.38 -6.98
CA LEU A 140 -2.08 -4.03 -5.96
C LEU A 140 -2.14 -5.55 -6.18
N VAL A 141 -2.43 -6.29 -5.12
CA VAL A 141 -2.62 -7.74 -5.20
C VAL A 141 -4.03 -8.04 -5.72
N PRO A 142 -4.16 -8.75 -6.86
CA PRO A 142 -5.47 -9.16 -7.38
C PRO A 142 -6.09 -10.27 -6.52
N ALA A 143 -7.43 -10.30 -6.46
CA ALA A 143 -8.14 -11.29 -5.65
C ALA A 143 -8.15 -12.71 -6.27
N THR A 144 -8.08 -12.83 -7.59
CA THR A 144 -8.29 -14.09 -8.31
C THR A 144 -7.14 -14.52 -9.23
N GLN A 145 -6.16 -13.63 -9.48
CA GLN A 145 -5.01 -13.96 -10.31
C GLN A 145 -3.77 -14.29 -9.48
N PRO A 146 -3.02 -15.36 -9.81
CA PRO A 146 -1.77 -15.66 -9.13
C PRO A 146 -0.73 -14.58 -9.41
N VAL A 147 -0.02 -14.15 -8.39
CA VAL A 147 1.13 -13.26 -8.50
C VAL A 147 2.32 -14.09 -8.98
N ARG A 148 2.96 -13.69 -10.08
CA ARG A 148 4.20 -14.31 -10.52
C ARG A 148 5.36 -13.85 -9.64
N ILE A 149 6.06 -14.83 -9.06
CA ILE A 149 7.32 -14.58 -8.38
C ILE A 149 8.42 -14.63 -9.44
N VAL A 150 9.13 -13.53 -9.58
CA VAL A 150 10.36 -13.48 -10.36
C VAL A 150 11.51 -13.38 -9.36
N HIS A 151 12.33 -14.41 -9.28
CA HIS A 151 13.59 -14.32 -8.54
C HIS A 151 14.57 -13.52 -9.40
N VAL A 152 14.81 -12.28 -9.05
CA VAL A 152 15.90 -11.49 -9.60
C VAL A 152 17.17 -11.99 -8.91
N LYS A 153 18.10 -12.57 -9.67
CA LYS A 153 19.47 -12.81 -9.17
C LYS A 153 20.13 -11.44 -9.16
N ASP A 154 20.46 -10.97 -7.99
CA ASP A 154 21.38 -9.85 -7.83
C ASP A 154 22.77 -10.37 -8.28
N GLU A 155 23.29 -9.82 -9.39
CA GLU A 155 24.67 -9.99 -9.82
C GLU A 155 25.59 -9.03 -9.04
#